data_713e73704ffbac9ba4d89bfd649932d3
#
_entry.id   713e73704ffbac9ba4d89bfd649932d3
#
_cell.length_a   1.000
_cell.length_b   1.000
_cell.length_c   1.000
_cell.angle_alpha   90.00
_cell.angle_beta   90.00
_cell.angle_gamma   90.00
#
_symmetry.space_group_name_H-M   'P 1'
#
loop_
_entity.id
_entity.type
_entity.pdbx_description
1 polymer ?
#
loop_
_entity_poly.entity_id
_entity_poly.type
_entity_poly.pdbx_seq_one_letter_code
_entity_poly.pdbx_strand_id
1 'polypeptide(L)'
;MKTVDGHTVKGSVYTPLAKGKHPLIICPNGHFLNGRYGKVQQQRLATLARMGAICVDYDLWGWGESEDEVGAKAHQTAEAQQMQALNGIRILDWMIKRKDVDKSRVGVNGGSGGGTQTVLLTALDDRYTAANPVVSLSSWFDGGCPCESGMPIQLSGGGTCNAEIAAMFAPKPMMLVSDGGDWTSTTPELEYPYLQRIYGFYGKTENISNVHLPKERHDFGPNKRNAVYDFFIKTFKLDASKLDESKVTIETEDQLRFYPKNK
;
A
#
# COMPACT_ATOMS: atom_id res chain seq x y z
N MET A 1 3.46 14.44 -10.61
CA MET A 1 3.32 13.66 -11.89
C MET A 1 1.91 13.86 -12.41
N LYS A 2 1.76 14.16 -13.70
CA LYS A 2 0.42 14.21 -14.33
C LYS A 2 -0.15 12.81 -14.48
N THR A 3 -1.39 12.63 -14.05
CA THR A 3 -2.12 11.38 -14.12
C THR A 3 -3.32 11.49 -15.07
N VAL A 4 -4.47 10.91 -14.74
CA VAL A 4 -5.69 11.04 -15.56
C VAL A 4 -6.26 12.44 -15.51
N ASP A 5 -6.90 12.88 -16.60
CA ASP A 5 -7.59 14.16 -16.75
C ASP A 5 -6.76 15.41 -16.41
N GLY A 6 -5.43 15.29 -16.54
CA GLY A 6 -4.53 16.40 -16.30
C GLY A 6 -4.18 16.66 -14.84
N HIS A 7 -4.73 15.90 -13.90
CA HIS A 7 -4.42 16.01 -12.48
C HIS A 7 -2.94 15.72 -12.19
N THR A 8 -2.42 16.34 -11.14
CA THR A 8 -1.04 16.20 -10.71
C THR A 8 -0.97 15.51 -9.35
N VAL A 9 -0.57 14.23 -9.36
CA VAL A 9 -0.27 13.52 -8.11
C VAL A 9 1.09 13.97 -7.58
N LYS A 10 1.11 14.36 -6.31
CA LYS A 10 2.30 14.67 -5.52
C LYS A 10 2.65 13.44 -4.68
N GLY A 11 3.93 13.22 -4.47
CA GLY A 11 4.42 12.06 -3.72
C GLY A 11 5.90 12.19 -3.42
N SER A 12 6.42 11.23 -2.67
CA SER A 12 7.83 11.17 -2.28
C SER A 12 8.46 9.88 -2.80
N VAL A 13 9.71 9.96 -3.26
CA VAL A 13 10.47 8.79 -3.71
C VAL A 13 11.67 8.60 -2.79
N TYR A 14 11.75 7.46 -2.14
CA TYR A 14 12.86 7.04 -1.30
C TYR A 14 13.74 6.09 -2.10
N THR A 15 15.02 6.41 -2.23
CA THR A 15 15.93 5.69 -3.10
C THR A 15 17.14 5.17 -2.32
N PRO A 16 17.57 3.92 -2.52
CA PRO A 16 18.82 3.42 -1.96
C PRO A 16 20.01 4.25 -2.39
N LEU A 17 21.02 4.38 -1.51
CA LEU A 17 22.29 5.02 -1.87
C LEU A 17 23.19 4.13 -2.74
N ALA A 18 23.00 2.83 -2.68
CA ALA A 18 23.74 1.87 -3.47
C ALA A 18 23.40 2.00 -4.97
N LYS A 19 24.40 1.81 -5.82
CA LYS A 19 24.20 1.76 -7.28
C LYS A 19 23.64 0.40 -7.68
N GLY A 20 22.89 0.37 -8.78
CA GLY A 20 22.38 -0.88 -9.35
C GLY A 20 20.87 -0.86 -9.57
N LYS A 21 20.31 -2.06 -9.77
CA LYS A 21 18.87 -2.25 -9.90
C LYS A 21 18.27 -2.65 -8.55
N HIS A 22 17.20 -2.00 -8.19
CA HIS A 22 16.51 -2.14 -6.91
C HIS A 22 15.07 -2.59 -7.10
N PRO A 23 14.53 -3.42 -6.17
CA PRO A 23 13.09 -3.65 -6.11
C PRO A 23 12.33 -2.32 -5.99
N LEU A 24 11.16 -2.26 -6.59
CA LEU A 24 10.24 -1.14 -6.46
C LEU A 24 9.09 -1.53 -5.51
N ILE A 25 8.75 -0.69 -4.56
CA ILE A 25 7.59 -0.85 -3.69
C ILE A 25 6.73 0.41 -3.80
N ILE A 26 5.53 0.27 -4.33
CA ILE A 26 4.52 1.34 -4.31
C ILE A 26 3.86 1.29 -2.93
N CYS A 27 3.78 2.43 -2.26
CA CYS A 27 3.35 2.53 -0.87
C CYS A 27 2.18 3.51 -0.72
N PRO A 28 0.97 3.17 -1.19
CA PRO A 28 -0.18 4.03 -1.04
C PRO A 28 -0.45 4.34 0.43
N ASN A 29 -0.84 5.59 0.70
CA ASN A 29 -1.18 6.06 2.04
C ASN A 29 -2.57 5.58 2.46
N GLY A 30 -2.74 5.38 3.77
CA GLY A 30 -4.05 5.34 4.42
C GLY A 30 -4.37 6.68 5.07
N HIS A 31 -5.51 6.74 5.80
CA HIS A 31 -5.95 7.94 6.53
C HIS A 31 -5.20 8.14 7.86
N PHE A 32 -3.95 7.77 7.90
CA PHE A 32 -3.11 8.04 9.08
C PHE A 32 -2.73 9.52 9.13
N LEU A 33 -2.59 10.04 10.35
CA LEU A 33 -2.26 11.43 10.59
C LEU A 33 -1.10 11.91 9.70
N ASN A 34 -1.30 13.03 9.04
CA ASN A 34 -0.35 13.71 8.15
C ASN A 34 0.03 12.96 6.87
N GLY A 35 -0.68 11.88 6.48
CA GLY A 35 -0.44 11.18 5.21
C GLY A 35 1.05 10.86 4.97
N ARG A 36 1.60 11.26 3.80
CA ARG A 36 3.00 11.03 3.45
C ARG A 36 4.01 11.83 4.29
N TYR A 37 3.58 12.89 4.98
CA TYR A 37 4.42 13.65 5.90
C TYR A 37 4.54 12.99 7.27
N GLY A 38 3.67 12.03 7.59
CA GLY A 38 3.62 11.35 8.87
C GLY A 38 4.90 10.60 9.18
N LYS A 39 5.39 10.73 10.44
CA LYS A 39 6.61 10.06 10.90
C LYS A 39 6.61 8.56 10.58
N VAL A 40 5.51 7.87 10.83
CA VAL A 40 5.41 6.42 10.65
C VAL A 40 5.56 6.03 9.18
N GLN A 41 4.99 6.82 8.27
CA GLN A 41 5.10 6.60 6.83
C GLN A 41 6.54 6.80 6.37
N GLN A 42 7.14 7.95 6.70
CA GLN A 42 8.53 8.23 6.36
C GLN A 42 9.49 7.18 6.92
N GLN A 43 9.33 6.82 8.20
CA GLN A 43 10.16 5.83 8.88
C GLN A 43 10.14 4.48 8.16
N ARG A 44 8.95 4.00 7.79
CA ARG A 44 8.80 2.75 7.06
C ARG A 44 9.49 2.80 5.70
N LEU A 45 9.20 3.82 4.89
CA LEU A 45 9.73 3.91 3.53
C LEU A 45 11.24 4.14 3.50
N ALA A 46 11.75 5.01 4.37
CA ALA A 46 13.18 5.26 4.48
C ALA A 46 13.93 4.01 4.96
N THR A 47 13.35 3.21 5.86
CA THR A 47 13.95 1.94 6.30
C THR A 47 13.98 0.93 5.15
N LEU A 48 12.89 0.76 4.39
CA LEU A 48 12.89 -0.09 3.19
C LEU A 48 13.92 0.38 2.16
N ALA A 49 14.09 1.70 1.98
CA ALA A 49 15.10 2.24 1.07
C ALA A 49 16.53 1.97 1.58
N ARG A 50 16.78 2.07 2.87
CA ARG A 50 18.07 1.67 3.47
C ARG A 50 18.38 0.20 3.25
N MET A 51 17.36 -0.67 3.27
CA MET A 51 17.50 -2.10 3.00
C MET A 51 17.60 -2.42 1.49
N GLY A 52 17.48 -1.45 0.61
CA GLY A 52 17.74 -1.59 -0.81
C GLY A 52 16.55 -1.52 -1.75
N ALA A 53 15.35 -1.13 -1.31
CA ALA A 53 14.18 -0.94 -2.17
C ALA A 53 14.01 0.52 -2.60
N ILE A 54 13.53 0.78 -3.81
CA ILE A 54 12.95 2.08 -4.17
C ILE A 54 11.52 2.08 -3.68
N CYS A 55 11.15 3.04 -2.83
CA CYS A 55 9.79 3.17 -2.30
C CYS A 55 9.16 4.47 -2.79
N VAL A 56 7.87 4.42 -3.09
CA VAL A 56 7.10 5.58 -3.56
C VAL A 56 5.80 5.66 -2.79
N ASP A 57 5.57 6.77 -2.13
CA ASP A 57 4.25 7.13 -1.64
C ASP A 57 3.66 8.31 -2.40
N TYR A 58 2.37 8.56 -2.21
CA TYR A 58 1.65 9.63 -2.89
C TYR A 58 0.41 10.04 -2.12
N ASP A 59 -0.02 11.28 -2.34
CA ASP A 59 -1.21 11.81 -1.70
C ASP A 59 -2.47 11.10 -2.20
N LEU A 60 -3.41 10.86 -1.31
CA LEU A 60 -4.73 10.37 -1.64
C LEU A 60 -5.52 11.42 -2.44
N TRP A 61 -6.49 10.98 -3.23
CA TRP A 61 -7.39 11.88 -3.94
C TRP A 61 -8.17 12.77 -2.97
N GLY A 62 -8.05 14.09 -3.13
CA GLY A 62 -8.67 15.07 -2.22
C GLY A 62 -8.10 15.07 -0.80
N TRP A 63 -6.83 14.65 -0.61
CA TRP A 63 -6.12 14.65 0.67
C TRP A 63 -4.68 15.11 0.47
N GLY A 64 -4.08 15.76 1.49
CA GLY A 64 -2.74 16.34 1.37
C GLY A 64 -2.68 17.44 0.33
N GLU A 65 -1.65 17.46 -0.52
CA GLU A 65 -1.55 18.47 -1.59
C GLU A 65 -2.52 18.23 -2.76
N SER A 66 -3.22 17.08 -2.79
CA SER A 66 -4.30 16.85 -3.75
C SER A 66 -5.53 17.72 -3.44
N GLU A 67 -5.72 18.12 -2.16
CA GLU A 67 -6.78 19.08 -1.78
C GLU A 67 -6.67 20.40 -2.52
N ASP A 68 -5.45 20.88 -2.76
CA ASP A 68 -5.21 22.15 -3.44
C ASP A 68 -5.71 22.15 -4.89
N GLU A 69 -5.89 20.96 -5.47
CA GLU A 69 -6.28 20.81 -6.89
C GLU A 69 -7.75 20.41 -7.05
N VAL A 70 -8.23 19.46 -6.24
CA VAL A 70 -9.58 18.88 -6.41
C VAL A 70 -10.52 19.18 -5.24
N GLY A 71 -9.99 19.76 -4.15
CA GLY A 71 -10.74 20.05 -2.93
C GLY A 71 -10.94 18.81 -2.04
N ALA A 72 -11.02 19.02 -0.73
CA ALA A 72 -11.19 17.95 0.27
C ALA A 72 -12.49 17.13 0.08
N LYS A 73 -13.56 17.74 -0.46
CA LYS A 73 -14.83 17.05 -0.71
C LYS A 73 -14.70 15.93 -1.75
N ALA A 74 -13.75 16.02 -2.67
CA ALA A 74 -13.50 14.97 -3.67
C ALA A 74 -13.13 13.65 -3.03
N HIS A 75 -12.51 13.67 -1.86
CA HIS A 75 -12.15 12.46 -1.11
C HIS A 75 -13.36 11.67 -0.60
N GLN A 76 -14.47 12.34 -0.35
CA GLN A 76 -15.71 11.78 0.19
C GLN A 76 -16.64 11.24 -0.89
N THR A 77 -16.15 11.01 -2.10
CA THR A 77 -16.92 10.51 -3.22
C THR A 77 -16.54 9.08 -3.59
N ALA A 78 -17.45 8.33 -4.20
CA ALA A 78 -17.17 7.01 -4.75
C ALA A 78 -16.08 7.04 -5.83
N GLU A 79 -15.94 8.17 -6.54
CA GLU A 79 -14.92 8.40 -7.56
C GLU A 79 -13.51 8.40 -6.97
N ALA A 80 -13.36 8.78 -5.70
CA ALA A 80 -12.04 8.84 -5.05
C ALA A 80 -11.31 7.49 -5.10
N GLN A 81 -12.00 6.37 -4.88
CA GLN A 81 -11.40 5.05 -4.96
C GLN A 81 -10.88 4.74 -6.38
N GLN A 82 -11.67 5.08 -7.40
CA GLN A 82 -11.28 4.88 -8.81
C GLN A 82 -10.06 5.74 -9.16
N MET A 83 -10.08 7.02 -8.76
CA MET A 83 -8.98 7.94 -9.03
C MET A 83 -7.69 7.52 -8.32
N GLN A 84 -7.77 7.01 -7.11
CA GLN A 84 -6.61 6.47 -6.38
C GLN A 84 -6.01 5.25 -7.06
N ALA A 85 -6.85 4.33 -7.54
CA ALA A 85 -6.39 3.17 -8.29
C ALA A 85 -5.71 3.58 -9.61
N LEU A 86 -6.32 4.48 -10.37
CA LEU A 86 -5.74 5.02 -11.61
C LEU A 86 -4.43 5.75 -11.36
N ASN A 87 -4.35 6.53 -10.29
CA ASN A 87 -3.12 7.21 -9.88
C ASN A 87 -2.02 6.21 -9.56
N GLY A 88 -2.32 5.15 -8.82
CA GLY A 88 -1.37 4.08 -8.50
C GLY A 88 -0.82 3.38 -9.76
N ILE A 89 -1.68 3.07 -10.72
CA ILE A 89 -1.28 2.49 -12.02
C ILE A 89 -0.36 3.46 -12.77
N ARG A 90 -0.70 4.75 -12.83
CA ARG A 90 0.14 5.76 -13.51
C ARG A 90 1.48 5.99 -12.83
N ILE A 91 1.53 5.91 -11.51
CA ILE A 91 2.79 5.96 -10.76
C ILE A 91 3.66 4.76 -11.12
N LEU A 92 3.08 3.57 -11.18
CA LEU A 92 3.82 2.37 -11.62
C LEU A 92 4.32 2.53 -13.07
N ASP A 93 3.50 3.02 -14.00
CA ASP A 93 3.89 3.29 -15.39
C ASP A 93 5.13 4.19 -15.48
N TRP A 94 5.21 5.17 -14.61
CA TRP A 94 6.30 6.11 -14.57
C TRP A 94 7.54 5.52 -13.89
N MET A 95 7.37 4.89 -12.73
CA MET A 95 8.47 4.34 -11.95
C MET A 95 9.17 3.18 -12.65
N ILE A 96 8.44 2.32 -13.35
CA ILE A 96 9.03 1.16 -14.02
C ILE A 96 9.91 1.53 -15.22
N LYS A 97 9.86 2.78 -15.68
CA LYS A 97 10.75 3.31 -16.75
C LYS A 97 12.12 3.71 -16.22
N ARG A 98 12.30 3.82 -14.91
CA ARG A 98 13.60 4.15 -14.31
C ARG A 98 14.59 3.03 -14.57
N LYS A 99 15.83 3.40 -14.87
CA LYS A 99 16.92 2.47 -15.20
C LYS A 99 17.40 1.67 -13.99
N ASP A 100 17.20 2.22 -12.79
CA ASP A 100 17.58 1.65 -11.50
C ASP A 100 16.48 0.77 -10.88
N VAL A 101 15.35 0.57 -11.55
CA VAL A 101 14.28 -0.35 -11.10
C VAL A 101 14.49 -1.75 -11.66
N ASP A 102 14.42 -2.74 -10.75
CA ASP A 102 14.31 -4.15 -11.10
C ASP A 102 12.85 -4.52 -11.35
N LYS A 103 12.48 -4.64 -12.61
CA LYS A 103 11.11 -4.92 -13.04
C LYS A 103 10.59 -6.32 -12.64
N SER A 104 11.47 -7.22 -12.21
CA SER A 104 11.09 -8.55 -11.73
C SER A 104 10.69 -8.56 -10.25
N ARG A 105 10.92 -7.45 -9.54
CA ARG A 105 10.63 -7.28 -8.11
C ARG A 105 9.85 -5.98 -7.89
N VAL A 106 8.55 -6.04 -8.15
CA VAL A 106 7.63 -4.89 -8.02
C VAL A 106 6.57 -5.23 -6.97
N GLY A 107 6.61 -4.55 -5.85
CA GLY A 107 5.68 -4.77 -4.74
C GLY A 107 4.73 -3.61 -4.51
N VAL A 108 3.70 -3.88 -3.73
CA VAL A 108 2.81 -2.86 -3.19
C VAL A 108 2.53 -3.13 -1.72
N ASN A 109 2.56 -2.09 -0.89
CA ASN A 109 2.32 -2.15 0.55
C ASN A 109 1.67 -0.90 1.07
N GLY A 110 0.51 -1.03 1.67
CA GLY A 110 -0.19 0.08 2.32
C GLY A 110 -1.04 -0.39 3.50
N GLY A 111 -1.36 0.54 4.40
CA GLY A 111 -2.23 0.29 5.54
C GLY A 111 -3.56 1.01 5.43
N SER A 112 -4.65 0.44 6.01
CA SER A 112 -5.98 1.04 5.97
C SER A 112 -6.41 1.31 4.53
N GLY A 113 -6.81 2.51 4.15
CA GLY A 113 -7.09 2.89 2.76
C GLY A 113 -5.95 2.57 1.79
N GLY A 114 -4.68 2.67 2.22
CA GLY A 114 -3.54 2.21 1.44
C GLY A 114 -3.51 0.69 1.25
N GLY A 115 -4.04 -0.07 2.20
CA GLY A 115 -4.23 -1.51 2.07
C GLY A 115 -5.33 -1.86 1.08
N THR A 116 -6.42 -1.11 1.06
CA THR A 116 -7.46 -1.22 0.03
C THR A 116 -6.87 -0.97 -1.37
N GLN A 117 -6.07 0.10 -1.52
CA GLN A 117 -5.36 0.35 -2.77
C GLN A 117 -4.38 -0.79 -3.11
N THR A 118 -3.71 -1.37 -2.11
CA THR A 118 -2.83 -2.52 -2.33
C THR A 118 -3.58 -3.68 -2.97
N VAL A 119 -4.76 -4.02 -2.46
CA VAL A 119 -5.60 -5.09 -3.00
C VAL A 119 -6.09 -4.75 -4.42
N LEU A 120 -6.61 -3.54 -4.63
CA LEU A 120 -7.12 -3.11 -5.93
C LEU A 120 -6.02 -3.06 -6.99
N LEU A 121 -4.86 -2.49 -6.68
CA LEU A 121 -3.75 -2.39 -7.63
C LEU A 121 -3.25 -3.75 -8.07
N THR A 122 -3.21 -4.74 -7.17
CA THR A 122 -2.78 -6.10 -7.51
C THR A 122 -3.82 -6.89 -8.30
N ALA A 123 -5.10 -6.55 -8.17
CA ALA A 123 -6.16 -7.12 -9.00
C ALA A 123 -6.22 -6.51 -10.40
N LEU A 124 -5.77 -5.26 -10.55
CA LEU A 124 -5.86 -4.49 -11.80
C LEU A 124 -4.58 -4.53 -12.65
N ASP A 125 -3.43 -4.90 -12.08
CA ASP A 125 -2.14 -4.75 -12.74
C ASP A 125 -1.21 -5.95 -12.47
N ASP A 126 -0.97 -6.75 -13.47
CA ASP A 126 -0.17 -7.97 -13.42
C ASP A 126 1.34 -7.73 -13.20
N ARG A 127 1.81 -6.51 -13.29
CA ARG A 127 3.22 -6.16 -13.08
C ARG A 127 3.65 -6.27 -11.62
N TYR A 128 2.72 -6.25 -10.68
CA TYR A 128 3.03 -6.51 -9.26
C TYR A 128 3.42 -7.97 -9.05
N THR A 129 4.48 -8.19 -8.28
CA THR A 129 5.04 -9.52 -7.98
C THR A 129 4.96 -9.87 -6.49
N ALA A 130 4.60 -8.92 -5.63
CA ALA A 130 4.37 -9.13 -4.21
C ALA A 130 3.39 -8.10 -3.65
N ALA A 131 2.54 -8.49 -2.71
CA ALA A 131 1.52 -7.65 -2.09
C ALA A 131 1.51 -7.80 -0.57
N ASN A 132 1.34 -6.65 0.12
CA ASN A 132 1.22 -6.67 1.56
C ASN A 132 0.19 -5.63 2.05
N PRO A 133 -1.11 -5.94 2.04
CA PRO A 133 -2.14 -5.11 2.67
C PRO A 133 -2.05 -5.23 4.20
N VAL A 134 -2.06 -4.10 4.90
CA VAL A 134 -1.93 -3.99 6.35
C VAL A 134 -3.20 -3.38 6.93
N VAL A 135 -3.80 -4.01 7.93
CA VAL A 135 -5.03 -3.59 8.64
C VAL A 135 -6.11 -3.03 7.70
N SER A 136 -6.40 -3.82 6.67
CA SER A 136 -7.33 -3.40 5.61
C SER A 136 -8.23 -4.53 5.13
N LEU A 137 -7.68 -5.72 4.85
CA LEU A 137 -8.47 -6.77 4.22
C LEU A 137 -9.49 -7.37 5.19
N SER A 138 -10.75 -7.05 4.94
CA SER A 138 -11.92 -7.70 5.48
C SER A 138 -12.95 -7.87 4.36
N SER A 139 -13.68 -8.96 4.37
CA SER A 139 -14.65 -9.28 3.31
C SER A 139 -15.72 -8.20 3.18
N TRP A 140 -16.20 -7.67 4.30
CA TRP A 140 -17.37 -6.80 4.37
C TRP A 140 -17.06 -5.44 4.99
N PHE A 141 -15.93 -4.87 4.64
CA PHE A 141 -15.61 -3.53 5.11
C PHE A 141 -16.46 -2.50 4.36
N ASP A 142 -17.40 -1.91 5.05
CA ASP A 142 -18.32 -0.87 4.60
C ASP A 142 -18.20 0.43 5.40
N GLY A 143 -17.28 0.46 6.35
CA GLY A 143 -16.99 1.64 7.18
C GLY A 143 -15.97 2.59 6.56
N GLY A 144 -15.75 3.72 7.24
CA GLY A 144 -14.76 4.70 6.86
C GLY A 144 -15.15 5.57 5.68
N CYS A 145 -14.16 5.93 4.88
CA CYS A 145 -14.32 6.81 3.74
C CYS A 145 -14.80 6.05 2.50
N PRO A 146 -15.65 6.64 1.66
CA PRO A 146 -16.01 6.06 0.35
C PRO A 146 -14.82 5.69 -0.53
N CYS A 147 -13.69 6.36 -0.33
CA CYS A 147 -12.45 6.11 -1.05
C CYS A 147 -11.81 4.74 -0.76
N GLU A 148 -12.26 4.04 0.29
CA GLU A 148 -11.72 2.74 0.70
C GLU A 148 -12.79 1.69 0.99
N SER A 149 -14.06 2.06 1.08
CA SER A 149 -15.12 1.12 1.45
C SER A 149 -15.37 0.01 0.41
N GLY A 150 -14.88 0.16 -0.81
CA GLY A 150 -15.07 -0.80 -1.88
C GLY A 150 -16.48 -0.87 -2.44
N MET A 151 -17.41 -0.10 -1.90
CA MET A 151 -18.83 -0.15 -2.22
C MET A 151 -19.13 -0.13 -3.75
N PRO A 152 -18.54 0.76 -4.56
CA PRO A 152 -18.80 0.77 -6.00
C PRO A 152 -18.35 -0.51 -6.71
N ILE A 153 -17.26 -1.10 -6.25
CA ILE A 153 -16.70 -2.33 -6.83
C ILE A 153 -17.51 -3.55 -6.36
N GLN A 154 -17.83 -3.60 -5.09
CA GLN A 154 -18.61 -4.69 -4.50
C GLN A 154 -20.01 -4.82 -5.09
N LEU A 155 -20.65 -3.71 -5.46
CA LEU A 155 -21.97 -3.70 -6.05
C LEU A 155 -21.97 -3.98 -7.56
N SER A 156 -20.83 -3.83 -8.22
CA SER A 156 -20.73 -4.15 -9.65
C SER A 156 -20.71 -5.66 -9.89
N GLY A 157 -21.23 -6.10 -11.02
CA GLY A 157 -21.15 -7.51 -11.41
C GLY A 157 -21.96 -8.48 -10.53
N GLY A 158 -22.93 -8.00 -9.76
CA GLY A 158 -23.78 -8.86 -8.92
C GLY A 158 -23.28 -9.04 -7.48
N GLY A 159 -22.31 -8.24 -7.08
CA GLY A 159 -21.72 -8.25 -5.76
C GLY A 159 -20.47 -9.14 -5.67
N THR A 160 -19.41 -8.57 -5.14
CA THR A 160 -18.16 -9.26 -4.77
C THR A 160 -17.74 -8.78 -3.38
N CYS A 161 -16.70 -9.38 -2.82
CA CYS A 161 -16.12 -8.94 -1.56
C CYS A 161 -14.61 -8.71 -1.68
N ASN A 162 -14.03 -8.02 -0.72
CA ASN A 162 -12.61 -7.69 -0.77
C ASN A 162 -11.71 -8.93 -0.80
N ALA A 163 -12.10 -10.03 -0.17
CA ALA A 163 -11.34 -11.28 -0.19
C ALA A 163 -11.31 -11.90 -1.60
N GLU A 164 -12.41 -11.82 -2.36
CA GLU A 164 -12.46 -12.28 -3.75
C GLU A 164 -11.58 -11.42 -4.65
N ILE A 165 -11.57 -10.09 -4.46
CA ILE A 165 -10.69 -9.18 -5.18
C ILE A 165 -9.22 -9.51 -4.85
N ALA A 166 -8.89 -9.72 -3.57
CA ALA A 166 -7.53 -10.12 -3.17
C ALA A 166 -7.10 -11.46 -3.77
N ALA A 167 -8.04 -12.41 -3.94
CA ALA A 167 -7.78 -13.72 -4.54
C ALA A 167 -7.33 -13.63 -6.01
N MET A 168 -7.64 -12.54 -6.71
CA MET A 168 -7.16 -12.32 -8.10
C MET A 168 -5.63 -12.24 -8.18
N PHE A 169 -4.93 -11.97 -7.08
CA PHE A 169 -3.47 -11.92 -7.07
C PHE A 169 -2.80 -13.30 -6.98
N ALA A 170 -3.56 -14.34 -6.64
CA ALA A 170 -3.01 -15.69 -6.60
C ALA A 170 -2.41 -16.11 -7.96
N PRO A 171 -1.29 -16.84 -7.99
CA PRO A 171 -0.56 -17.42 -6.86
C PRO A 171 0.66 -16.61 -6.39
N LYS A 172 0.73 -15.32 -6.69
CA LYS A 172 1.88 -14.46 -6.35
C LYS A 172 1.97 -14.22 -4.82
N PRO A 173 3.16 -13.99 -4.26
CA PRO A 173 3.34 -13.77 -2.82
C PRO A 173 2.48 -12.64 -2.26
N MET A 174 1.65 -12.95 -1.26
CA MET A 174 0.86 -11.99 -0.50
C MET A 174 0.98 -12.28 1.00
N MET A 175 1.17 -11.24 1.80
CA MET A 175 1.09 -11.33 3.25
C MET A 175 0.05 -10.34 3.76
N LEU A 176 -0.94 -10.84 4.47
CA LEU A 176 -1.90 -10.02 5.21
C LEU A 176 -1.30 -9.64 6.56
N VAL A 177 -1.54 -8.42 7.01
CA VAL A 177 -1.31 -8.03 8.40
C VAL A 177 -2.65 -7.58 8.97
N SER A 178 -3.09 -8.21 10.04
CA SER A 178 -4.39 -7.97 10.69
C SER A 178 -4.24 -7.75 12.18
N ASP A 179 -5.20 -7.13 12.83
CA ASP A 179 -5.21 -6.96 14.27
C ASP A 179 -6.58 -7.25 14.90
N GLY A 180 -6.60 -7.33 16.23
CA GLY A 180 -7.83 -7.64 16.97
C GLY A 180 -8.68 -6.41 17.30
N GLY A 181 -8.18 -5.20 17.02
CA GLY A 181 -8.83 -3.95 17.41
C GLY A 181 -9.57 -3.23 16.29
N ASP A 182 -9.67 -3.83 15.10
CA ASP A 182 -10.40 -3.28 13.96
C ASP A 182 -11.17 -4.36 13.19
N TRP A 183 -11.68 -4.02 12.01
CA TRP A 183 -12.46 -4.91 11.13
C TRP A 183 -11.65 -6.08 10.56
N THR A 184 -10.31 -6.07 10.70
CA THR A 184 -9.46 -7.20 10.30
C THR A 184 -9.33 -8.27 11.39
N SER A 185 -10.03 -8.14 12.49
CA SER A 185 -10.09 -9.14 13.57
C SER A 185 -10.58 -10.50 13.09
N THR A 186 -11.41 -10.53 12.04
CA THR A 186 -11.93 -11.77 11.43
C THR A 186 -10.95 -12.42 10.45
N THR A 187 -9.90 -11.72 10.02
CA THR A 187 -8.98 -12.21 8.99
C THR A 187 -8.43 -13.62 9.25
N PRO A 188 -8.01 -14.00 10.47
CA PRO A 188 -7.48 -15.35 10.72
C PRO A 188 -8.50 -16.47 10.50
N GLU A 189 -9.77 -16.19 10.69
CA GLU A 189 -10.84 -17.21 10.70
C GLU A 189 -11.66 -17.20 9.40
N LEU A 190 -11.68 -16.10 8.66
CA LEU A 190 -12.51 -15.93 7.49
C LEU A 190 -11.71 -15.71 6.21
N GLU A 191 -11.03 -14.58 6.08
CA GLU A 191 -10.39 -14.18 4.84
C GLU A 191 -9.13 -15.00 4.52
N TYR A 192 -8.30 -15.26 5.51
CA TYR A 192 -7.06 -16.00 5.32
C TYR A 192 -7.30 -17.46 4.93
N PRO A 193 -8.18 -18.25 5.60
CA PRO A 193 -8.51 -19.59 5.15
C PRO A 193 -9.12 -19.65 3.76
N TYR A 194 -9.95 -18.65 3.39
CA TYR A 194 -10.49 -18.54 2.04
C TYR A 194 -9.35 -18.38 1.01
N LEU A 195 -8.43 -17.46 1.25
CA LEU A 195 -7.28 -17.24 0.36
C LEU A 195 -6.34 -18.45 0.32
N GLN A 196 -6.09 -19.11 1.47
CA GLN A 196 -5.30 -20.35 1.48
C GLN A 196 -5.89 -21.42 0.55
N ARG A 197 -7.22 -21.57 0.55
CA ARG A 197 -7.90 -22.49 -0.36
C ARG A 197 -7.70 -22.10 -1.82
N ILE A 198 -7.83 -20.81 -2.17
CA ILE A 198 -7.59 -20.32 -3.54
C ILE A 198 -6.14 -20.56 -3.97
N TYR A 199 -5.17 -20.20 -3.13
CA TYR A 199 -3.75 -20.46 -3.40
C TYR A 199 -3.44 -21.96 -3.51
N GLY A 200 -4.19 -22.80 -2.77
CA GLY A 200 -4.12 -24.27 -2.84
C GLY A 200 -4.48 -24.82 -4.21
N PHE A 201 -5.41 -24.21 -4.95
CA PHE A 201 -5.74 -24.62 -6.31
C PHE A 201 -4.57 -24.46 -7.29
N TYR A 202 -3.62 -23.57 -6.97
CA TYR A 202 -2.38 -23.38 -7.72
C TYR A 202 -1.20 -24.18 -7.15
N GLY A 203 -1.39 -24.93 -6.06
CA GLY A 203 -0.30 -25.61 -5.35
C GLY A 203 0.71 -24.63 -4.73
N LYS A 204 0.24 -23.45 -4.28
CA LYS A 204 1.08 -22.33 -3.82
C LYS A 204 0.61 -21.74 -2.48
N THR A 205 0.16 -22.58 -1.57
CA THR A 205 -0.28 -22.13 -0.23
C THR A 205 0.83 -21.43 0.56
N GLU A 206 2.09 -21.73 0.27
CA GLU A 206 3.24 -21.08 0.88
C GLU A 206 3.41 -19.60 0.48
N ASN A 207 2.72 -19.16 -0.58
CA ASN A 207 2.78 -17.79 -1.07
C ASN A 207 1.76 -16.87 -0.39
N ILE A 208 0.83 -17.38 0.40
CA ILE A 208 -0.10 -16.59 1.20
C ILE A 208 0.20 -16.77 2.68
N SER A 209 0.24 -15.67 3.42
CA SER A 209 0.43 -15.69 4.88
C SER A 209 -0.37 -14.60 5.57
N ASN A 210 -0.61 -14.75 6.87
CA ASN A 210 -1.22 -13.74 7.71
C ASN A 210 -0.42 -13.57 9.00
N VAL A 211 -0.06 -12.33 9.33
CA VAL A 211 0.45 -11.94 10.65
C VAL A 211 -0.69 -11.27 11.39
N HIS A 212 -1.26 -11.96 12.37
CA HIS A 212 -2.34 -11.44 13.20
C HIS A 212 -1.83 -10.94 14.55
N LEU A 213 -2.22 -9.72 14.93
CA LEU A 213 -1.79 -9.04 16.15
C LEU A 213 -3.02 -8.79 17.06
N PRO A 214 -3.51 -9.82 17.80
CA PRO A 214 -4.84 -9.81 18.43
C PRO A 214 -5.00 -8.78 19.55
N LYS A 215 -3.92 -8.22 20.09
CA LYS A 215 -3.94 -7.22 21.16
C LYS A 215 -3.66 -5.79 20.65
N GLU A 216 -3.43 -5.64 19.37
CA GLU A 216 -3.18 -4.34 18.75
C GLU A 216 -4.48 -3.74 18.19
N ARG A 217 -4.42 -2.46 17.88
CA ARG A 217 -5.51 -1.66 17.33
C ARG A 217 -5.11 -1.08 15.98
N HIS A 218 -6.06 -0.48 15.31
CA HIS A 218 -5.90 0.10 13.98
C HIS A 218 -4.83 1.20 13.94
N ASP A 219 -3.62 0.81 13.60
CA ASP A 219 -2.47 1.68 13.39
C ASP A 219 -1.45 1.03 12.45
N PHE A 220 -0.33 1.70 12.22
CA PHE A 220 0.84 1.13 11.55
C PHE A 220 2.03 1.06 12.53
N GLY A 221 1.78 0.43 13.68
CA GLY A 221 2.72 0.29 14.79
C GLY A 221 3.98 -0.52 14.45
N PRO A 222 4.94 -0.59 15.39
CA PRO A 222 6.23 -1.25 15.14
C PRO A 222 6.11 -2.71 14.72
N ASN A 223 5.22 -3.49 15.35
CA ASN A 223 5.08 -4.92 15.04
C ASN A 223 4.54 -5.12 13.61
N LYS A 224 3.61 -4.27 13.17
CA LYS A 224 3.10 -4.29 11.78
C LYS A 224 4.20 -3.92 10.79
N ARG A 225 5.03 -2.89 11.11
CA ARG A 225 6.17 -2.52 10.26
C ARG A 225 7.22 -3.63 10.18
N ASN A 226 7.52 -4.29 11.31
CA ASN A 226 8.45 -5.42 11.33
C ASN A 226 7.96 -6.55 10.42
N ALA A 227 6.67 -6.89 10.48
CA ALA A 227 6.09 -7.88 9.57
C ALA A 227 6.28 -7.49 8.09
N VAL A 228 6.08 -6.21 7.76
CA VAL A 228 6.33 -5.69 6.40
C VAL A 228 7.81 -5.85 6.00
N TYR A 229 8.74 -5.50 6.88
CA TYR A 229 10.17 -5.63 6.61
C TYR A 229 10.54 -7.09 6.37
N ASP A 230 10.13 -8.00 7.24
CA ASP A 230 10.39 -9.44 7.12
C ASP A 230 9.85 -10.02 5.80
N PHE A 231 8.65 -9.59 5.41
CA PHE A 231 8.05 -10.02 4.15
C PHE A 231 8.91 -9.61 2.94
N PHE A 232 9.32 -8.35 2.86
CA PHE A 232 10.13 -7.88 1.73
C PHE A 232 11.60 -8.34 1.80
N ILE A 233 12.17 -8.54 2.99
CA ILE A 233 13.47 -9.21 3.15
C ILE A 233 13.40 -10.60 2.52
N LYS A 234 12.39 -11.37 2.86
CA LYS A 234 12.21 -12.73 2.34
C LYS A 234 11.93 -12.73 0.83
N THR A 235 10.99 -11.89 0.38
CA THR A 235 10.45 -11.94 -1.00
C THR A 235 11.37 -11.24 -1.99
N PHE A 236 11.92 -10.08 -1.64
CA PHE A 236 12.75 -9.26 -2.52
C PHE A 236 14.24 -9.34 -2.21
N LYS A 237 14.63 -10.11 -1.20
CA LYS A 237 16.03 -10.27 -0.78
C LYS A 237 16.65 -8.92 -0.37
N LEU A 238 15.91 -8.14 0.40
CA LEU A 238 16.42 -6.91 0.95
C LEU A 238 17.51 -7.19 2.00
N ASP A 239 18.41 -6.24 2.21
CA ASP A 239 19.51 -6.36 3.16
C ASP A 239 19.03 -6.17 4.61
N ALA A 240 18.78 -7.29 5.31
CA ALA A 240 18.32 -7.31 6.68
C ALA A 240 19.32 -6.62 7.66
N SER A 241 20.61 -6.56 7.33
CA SER A 241 21.61 -5.90 8.17
C SER A 241 21.44 -4.38 8.25
N LYS A 242 20.62 -3.81 7.36
CA LYS A 242 20.28 -2.39 7.30
C LYS A 242 18.95 -2.05 7.97
N LEU A 243 18.27 -3.03 8.53
CA LEU A 243 17.03 -2.81 9.27
C LEU A 243 17.31 -2.09 10.59
N ASP A 244 17.13 -0.78 10.59
CA ASP A 244 17.28 0.07 11.76
C ASP A 244 16.50 1.37 11.56
N GLU A 245 15.32 1.45 12.16
CA GLU A 245 14.43 2.62 12.07
C GLU A 245 15.02 3.87 12.77
N SER A 246 15.97 3.69 13.70
CA SER A 246 16.62 4.82 14.39
C SER A 246 17.59 5.59 13.51
N LYS A 247 17.99 5.01 12.38
CA LYS A 247 18.94 5.60 11.43
C LYS A 247 18.31 6.38 10.31
N VAL A 248 16.99 6.61 10.35
CA VAL A 248 16.30 7.40 9.34
C VAL A 248 16.07 8.83 9.83
N THR A 249 16.19 9.78 8.92
CA THR A 249 15.81 11.18 9.16
C THR A 249 14.33 11.34 8.83
N ILE A 250 13.62 12.05 9.68
CA ILE A 250 12.21 12.43 9.44
C ILE A 250 12.21 13.88 9.02
N GLU A 251 11.82 14.11 7.79
CA GLU A 251 11.73 15.45 7.20
C GLU A 251 10.45 16.16 7.67
N THR A 252 10.48 17.48 7.72
CA THR A 252 9.29 18.27 8.02
C THR A 252 8.32 18.28 6.82
N GLU A 253 7.06 18.63 7.07
CA GLU A 253 6.09 18.81 6.01
C GLU A 253 6.58 19.79 4.95
N ASP A 254 7.12 20.95 5.37
CA ASP A 254 7.61 21.99 4.46
C ASP A 254 8.76 21.50 3.54
N GLN A 255 9.59 20.56 4.02
CA GLN A 255 10.66 19.95 3.22
C GLN A 255 10.13 18.96 2.18
N LEU A 256 8.98 18.33 2.46
CA LEU A 256 8.39 17.30 1.60
C LEU A 256 7.30 17.86 0.66
N ARG A 257 6.74 19.04 0.93
CA ARG A 257 5.75 19.65 0.04
C ARG A 257 6.36 20.02 -1.29
N PHE A 258 5.58 19.83 -2.34
CA PHE A 258 5.95 20.25 -3.69
C PHE A 258 5.71 21.76 -3.86
N TYR A 259 4.63 22.28 -3.29
CA TYR A 259 4.34 23.72 -3.23
C TYR A 259 4.41 24.21 -1.79
N PRO A 260 4.97 25.40 -1.53
CA PRO A 260 4.86 26.04 -0.21
C PRO A 260 3.39 26.17 0.19
N LYS A 261 3.08 26.00 1.48
CA LYS A 261 1.77 26.39 1.99
C LYS A 261 1.57 27.88 1.71
N ASN A 262 0.50 28.22 1.01
CA ASN A 262 0.08 29.62 0.93
C ASN A 262 -0.19 30.10 2.37
N LYS A 263 0.54 31.13 2.78
CA LYS A 263 0.40 31.75 4.09
C LYS A 263 -0.92 32.52 4.18
#